data_8aeccc01762b9e6f92f84a8e433a8681
#
_entry.id   8aeccc01762b9e6f92f84a8e433a8681
#
_cell.length_a   1.000
_cell.length_b   1.000
_cell.length_c   1.000
_cell.angle_alpha   90.00
_cell.angle_beta   90.00
_cell.angle_gamma   90.00
#
_symmetry.space_group_name_H-M   'P 1'
#
loop_
_entity.id
_entity.type
_entity.pdbx_description
1 polymer ?
#
loop_
_entity_poly.entity_id
_entity_poly.type
_entity_poly.pdbx_seq_one_letter_code
_entity_poly.pdbx_strand_id
1 'polypeptide(L)'
;MEKECLHEIKNMENAVVFSSKTGNTKQLADEIRNVLPEETIKYFGSPETAPLDADCYYVGFWTDKGHCNAEIGTFLKKIKDKEVFLFGTAGFGGDTEYFDKILKKVEKNLDRSNILRGSYMCQGKMPNSVRERYMKMKNSPLPVPNIDAMIENFDRAVSHPDEQDLEPVSYTHLRAHETELH
;
A
#
# COMPACT_ATOMS: atom_id res chain seq x y z
N MET A 1 23.25 -9.78 23.65
CA MET A 1 22.85 -9.72 22.22
C MET A 1 21.35 -9.71 22.05
N GLU A 2 20.59 -10.70 22.50
CA GLU A 2 19.10 -10.68 22.34
C GLU A 2 18.39 -9.50 23.04
N LYS A 3 18.90 -9.07 24.19
CA LYS A 3 18.34 -7.93 24.93
C LYS A 3 18.64 -6.57 24.27
N GLU A 4 19.78 -6.45 23.59
CA GLU A 4 20.15 -5.22 22.87
C GLU A 4 19.35 -5.06 21.58
N CYS A 5 19.18 -6.13 20.81
CA CYS A 5 18.37 -6.13 19.60
C CYS A 5 16.89 -5.82 19.90
N LEU A 6 16.33 -6.41 20.98
CA LEU A 6 14.98 -6.10 21.45
C LEU A 6 14.85 -4.65 21.96
N HIS A 7 15.93 -4.04 22.44
CA HIS A 7 15.94 -2.66 22.90
C HIS A 7 15.98 -1.66 21.71
N GLU A 8 16.71 -2.00 20.65
CA GLU A 8 16.74 -1.21 19.42
C GLU A 8 15.37 -1.23 18.71
N ILE A 9 14.71 -2.38 18.64
CA ILE A 9 13.36 -2.52 18.08
C ILE A 9 12.34 -1.67 18.86
N LYS A 10 12.44 -1.62 20.19
CA LYS A 10 11.54 -0.82 21.04
C LYS A 10 11.73 0.69 20.89
N ASN A 11 12.87 1.13 20.36
CA ASN A 11 13.20 2.55 20.20
C ASN A 11 13.02 3.05 18.76
N MET A 12 12.68 2.16 17.80
CA MET A 12 12.47 2.54 16.41
C MET A 12 11.20 3.38 16.26
N GLU A 13 11.34 4.57 15.69
CA GLU A 13 10.21 5.45 15.37
C GLU A 13 9.60 5.09 14.03
N ASN A 14 8.33 4.75 14.05
CA ASN A 14 7.56 4.35 12.87
C ASN A 14 6.64 5.47 12.39
N ALA A 15 6.56 5.67 11.10
CA ALA A 15 5.57 6.54 10.46
C ALA A 15 4.74 5.72 9.48
N VAL A 16 3.43 5.82 9.59
CA VAL A 16 2.47 5.26 8.62
C VAL A 16 1.93 6.41 7.78
N VAL A 17 2.39 6.46 6.53
CA VAL A 17 2.09 7.54 5.59
C VAL A 17 1.31 6.97 4.42
N PHE A 18 0.09 7.43 4.22
CA PHE A 18 -0.76 6.84 3.19
C PHE A 18 -1.68 7.87 2.55
N SER A 19 -2.11 7.54 1.33
CA SER A 19 -3.18 8.21 0.61
C SER A 19 -4.26 7.19 0.28
N SER A 20 -5.52 7.54 0.52
CA SER A 20 -6.65 6.66 0.30
C SER A 20 -7.81 7.41 -0.34
N LYS A 21 -8.24 6.96 -1.50
CA LYS A 21 -9.32 7.60 -2.26
C LYS A 21 -10.70 7.06 -1.90
N THR A 22 -10.80 5.74 -1.69
CA THR A 22 -12.06 5.03 -1.43
C THR A 22 -12.09 4.31 -0.08
N GLY A 23 -11.07 4.54 0.74
CA GLY A 23 -10.93 3.90 2.04
C GLY A 23 -10.18 2.55 2.02
N ASN A 24 -9.83 2.01 0.85
CA ASN A 24 -9.16 0.72 0.74
C ASN A 24 -7.76 0.73 1.37
N THR A 25 -6.92 1.66 0.94
CA THR A 25 -5.56 1.82 1.47
C THR A 25 -5.57 2.16 2.96
N LYS A 26 -6.57 2.94 3.39
CA LYS A 26 -6.75 3.26 4.81
C LYS A 26 -7.01 2.02 5.67
N GLN A 27 -7.76 1.03 5.16
CA GLN A 27 -7.99 -0.23 5.89
C GLN A 27 -6.67 -0.96 6.15
N LEU A 28 -5.78 -1.01 5.16
CA LEU A 28 -4.44 -1.59 5.33
C LEU A 28 -3.59 -0.78 6.32
N ALA A 29 -3.65 0.55 6.24
CA ALA A 29 -2.94 1.43 7.15
C ALA A 29 -3.42 1.27 8.61
N ASP A 30 -4.73 1.17 8.81
CA ASP A 30 -5.33 0.93 10.14
C ASP A 30 -4.86 -0.41 10.71
N GLU A 31 -4.79 -1.46 9.90
CA GLU A 31 -4.30 -2.78 10.32
C GLU A 31 -2.82 -2.73 10.72
N ILE A 32 -1.99 -2.05 9.94
CA ILE A 32 -0.57 -1.84 10.29
C ILE A 32 -0.46 -1.09 11.61
N ARG A 33 -1.23 -0.03 11.81
CA ARG A 33 -1.25 0.72 13.07
C ARG A 33 -1.63 -0.15 14.25
N ASN A 34 -2.60 -1.04 14.09
CA ASN A 34 -3.07 -1.91 15.17
C ASN A 34 -2.01 -2.91 15.64
N VAL A 35 -1.09 -3.32 14.77
CA VAL A 35 -0.06 -4.31 15.12
C VAL A 35 1.28 -3.69 15.52
N LEU A 36 1.53 -2.42 15.20
CA LEU A 36 2.70 -1.70 15.68
C LEU A 36 2.52 -1.32 17.15
N PRO A 37 3.59 -1.38 17.97
CA PRO A 37 3.53 -0.83 19.33
C PRO A 37 3.18 0.66 19.28
N GLU A 38 2.14 1.05 20.01
CA GLU A 38 1.59 2.42 19.96
C GLU A 38 2.65 3.48 20.28
N GLU A 39 3.51 3.22 21.25
CA GLU A 39 4.59 4.11 21.67
C GLU A 39 5.65 4.36 20.60
N THR A 40 5.73 3.51 19.56
CA THR A 40 6.67 3.64 18.45
C THR A 40 6.11 4.44 17.28
N ILE A 41 4.80 4.71 17.28
CA ILE A 41 4.14 5.40 16.15
C ILE A 41 4.31 6.90 16.31
N LYS A 42 5.23 7.46 15.53
CA LYS A 42 5.50 8.89 15.47
C LYS A 42 4.49 9.65 14.64
N TYR A 43 3.94 9.01 13.60
CA TYR A 43 3.02 9.64 12.66
C TYR A 43 2.07 8.61 12.03
N PHE A 44 0.83 9.03 11.85
CA PHE A 44 -0.17 8.30 11.08
C PHE A 44 -1.03 9.29 10.31
N GLY A 45 -0.91 9.31 8.99
CA GLY A 45 -1.69 10.25 8.18
C GLY A 45 -1.18 10.44 6.75
N SER A 46 -1.52 11.58 6.18
CA SER A 46 -1.26 11.92 4.79
C SER A 46 0.20 12.29 4.52
N PRO A 47 0.67 12.17 3.26
CA PRO A 47 2.05 12.49 2.92
C PRO A 47 2.40 13.97 3.00
N GLU A 48 1.42 14.88 2.93
CA GLU A 48 1.66 16.31 2.90
C GLU A 48 2.28 16.86 4.19
N THR A 49 1.89 16.27 5.33
CA THR A 49 2.35 16.72 6.66
C THR A 49 3.25 15.70 7.35
N ALA A 50 3.63 14.62 6.65
CA ALA A 50 4.45 13.58 7.22
C ALA A 50 5.86 14.06 7.55
N PRO A 51 6.42 13.71 8.74
CA PRO A 51 7.80 14.02 9.09
C PRO A 51 8.77 13.21 8.22
N LEU A 52 10.00 13.73 8.08
CA LEU A 52 11.07 13.06 7.32
C LEU A 52 12.14 12.42 8.23
N ASP A 53 11.94 12.46 9.54
CA ASP A 53 12.90 12.04 10.55
C ASP A 53 12.49 10.80 11.36
N ALA A 54 11.50 10.04 10.88
CA ALA A 54 11.22 8.71 11.41
C ALA A 54 12.28 7.68 10.93
N ASP A 55 12.39 6.56 11.60
CA ASP A 55 13.35 5.51 11.26
C ASP A 55 12.80 4.56 10.20
N CYS A 56 11.53 4.17 10.33
CA CYS A 56 10.82 3.26 9.44
C CYS A 56 9.54 3.88 8.92
N TYR A 57 9.31 3.74 7.62
CA TYR A 57 8.13 4.26 6.92
C TYR A 57 7.31 3.12 6.33
N TYR A 58 6.06 3.03 6.75
CA TYR A 58 5.03 2.22 6.10
C TYR A 58 4.27 3.13 5.15
N VAL A 59 4.50 2.99 3.85
CA VAL A 59 3.97 3.92 2.85
C VAL A 59 2.89 3.25 2.02
N GLY A 60 1.68 3.77 2.11
CA GLY A 60 0.49 3.23 1.48
C GLY A 60 -0.02 4.08 0.31
N PHE A 61 -0.31 3.45 -0.82
CA PHE A 61 -0.79 4.10 -2.03
C PHE A 61 -2.04 3.42 -2.59
N TRP A 62 -2.83 4.17 -3.34
CA TRP A 62 -3.80 3.61 -4.27
C TRP A 62 -3.24 3.67 -5.68
N THR A 63 -3.66 2.73 -6.52
CA THR A 63 -3.14 2.62 -7.89
C THR A 63 -3.87 3.57 -8.82
N ASP A 64 -3.10 4.44 -9.47
CA ASP A 64 -3.54 5.33 -10.53
C ASP A 64 -2.78 4.99 -11.81
N LYS A 65 -3.50 4.50 -12.82
CA LYS A 65 -2.95 4.13 -14.14
C LYS A 65 -1.70 3.24 -14.08
N GLY A 66 -1.73 2.24 -13.20
CA GLY A 66 -0.63 1.28 -13.05
C GLY A 66 0.58 1.78 -12.26
N HIS A 67 0.43 2.88 -11.53
CA HIS A 67 1.44 3.47 -10.67
C HIS A 67 0.83 3.94 -9.35
N CYS A 68 1.62 4.34 -8.37
CA CYS A 68 1.10 4.99 -7.18
C CYS A 68 0.52 6.38 -7.52
N ASN A 69 -0.44 6.83 -6.73
CA ASN A 69 -0.93 8.19 -6.81
C ASN A 69 0.23 9.20 -6.62
N ALA A 70 0.07 10.39 -7.23
CA ALA A 70 1.16 11.37 -7.35
C ALA A 70 1.73 11.85 -6.01
N GLU A 71 0.89 12.02 -4.99
CA GLU A 71 1.28 12.51 -3.66
C GLU A 71 2.24 11.53 -2.98
N ILE A 72 1.97 10.24 -3.11
CA ILE A 72 2.85 9.20 -2.56
C ILE A 72 4.15 9.11 -3.36
N GLY A 73 4.09 9.18 -4.68
CA GLY A 73 5.30 9.22 -5.51
C GLY A 73 6.24 10.38 -5.15
N THR A 74 5.67 11.55 -4.90
CA THR A 74 6.42 12.74 -4.45
C THR A 74 7.03 12.52 -3.07
N PHE A 75 6.26 11.95 -2.13
CA PHE A 75 6.74 11.66 -0.77
C PHE A 75 7.90 10.67 -0.77
N LEU A 76 7.80 9.58 -1.54
CA LEU A 76 8.84 8.56 -1.61
C LEU A 76 10.20 9.11 -2.06
N LYS A 77 10.20 10.14 -2.90
CA LYS A 77 11.43 10.81 -3.36
C LYS A 77 12.10 11.66 -2.29
N LYS A 78 11.38 12.03 -1.24
CA LYS A 78 11.88 12.90 -0.16
C LYS A 78 12.59 12.14 0.95
N ILE A 79 12.20 10.88 1.20
CA ILE A 79 12.80 10.08 2.28
C ILE A 79 14.13 9.48 1.85
N LYS A 80 15.13 9.53 2.74
CA LYS A 80 16.49 9.03 2.52
C LYS A 80 17.03 8.37 3.78
N ASP A 81 17.84 7.36 3.58
CA ASP A 81 18.48 6.60 4.66
C ASP A 81 17.46 6.00 5.64
N LYS A 82 16.31 5.54 5.13
CA LYS A 82 15.20 4.99 5.91
C LYS A 82 14.92 3.54 5.56
N GLU A 83 14.32 2.85 6.51
CA GLU A 83 13.68 1.58 6.24
C GLU A 83 12.27 1.84 5.72
N VAL A 84 11.86 1.11 4.68
CA VAL A 84 10.58 1.34 4.01
C VAL A 84 9.86 0.02 3.78
N PHE A 85 8.57 -0.01 4.10
CA PHE A 85 7.62 -1.02 3.69
C PHE A 85 6.56 -0.37 2.81
N LEU A 86 6.33 -0.92 1.61
CA LEU A 86 5.32 -0.42 0.68
C LEU A 86 4.06 -1.27 0.75
N PHE A 87 2.91 -0.64 0.80
CA PHE A 87 1.64 -1.32 0.64
C PHE A 87 0.70 -0.54 -0.28
N GLY A 88 -0.16 -1.25 -0.99
CA GLY A 88 -1.03 -0.60 -1.95
C GLY A 88 -2.28 -1.39 -2.27
N THR A 89 -3.22 -0.71 -2.91
CA THR A 89 -4.47 -1.29 -3.39
C THR A 89 -4.69 -0.97 -4.86
N ALA A 90 -5.37 -1.85 -5.57
CA ALA A 90 -5.76 -1.65 -6.96
C ALA A 90 -7.17 -2.20 -7.22
N GLY A 91 -7.91 -1.52 -8.07
CA GLY A 91 -9.25 -1.97 -8.48
C GLY A 91 -9.22 -3.24 -9.32
N PHE A 92 -8.19 -3.41 -10.15
CA PHE A 92 -7.91 -4.67 -10.84
C PHE A 92 -7.07 -5.56 -9.93
N GLY A 93 -7.39 -6.85 -9.88
CA GLY A 93 -6.72 -7.72 -8.91
C GLY A 93 -6.82 -9.19 -9.25
N GLY A 94 -6.30 -10.02 -8.34
CA GLY A 94 -6.27 -11.47 -8.45
C GLY A 94 -5.05 -12.02 -9.18
N ASP A 95 -4.16 -11.18 -9.66
CA ASP A 95 -2.91 -11.58 -10.33
C ASP A 95 -1.71 -10.94 -9.63
N THR A 96 -0.89 -11.79 -9.02
CA THR A 96 0.34 -11.38 -8.35
C THR A 96 1.34 -10.72 -9.30
N GLU A 97 1.40 -11.16 -10.56
CA GLU A 97 2.26 -10.56 -11.58
C GLU A 97 1.89 -9.09 -11.85
N TYR A 98 0.60 -8.78 -11.89
CA TYR A 98 0.11 -7.41 -12.06
C TYR A 98 0.52 -6.51 -10.89
N PHE A 99 0.35 -6.99 -9.67
CA PHE A 99 0.77 -6.26 -8.46
C PHE A 99 2.28 -6.07 -8.41
N ASP A 100 3.07 -7.08 -8.75
CA ASP A 100 4.52 -6.99 -8.80
C ASP A 100 5.01 -5.94 -9.81
N LYS A 101 4.38 -5.82 -10.96
CA LYS A 101 4.68 -4.77 -11.95
C LYS A 101 4.43 -3.38 -11.40
N ILE A 102 3.33 -3.18 -10.68
CA ILE A 102 3.03 -1.90 -10.03
C ILE A 102 4.07 -1.59 -8.97
N LEU A 103 4.34 -2.53 -8.06
CA LEU A 103 5.32 -2.36 -6.98
C LEU A 103 6.70 -2.00 -7.51
N LYS A 104 7.18 -2.66 -8.56
CA LYS A 104 8.46 -2.33 -9.20
C LYS A 104 8.53 -0.91 -9.74
N LYS A 105 7.41 -0.40 -10.27
CA LYS A 105 7.33 1.00 -10.71
C LYS A 105 7.35 1.97 -9.53
N VAL A 106 6.64 1.64 -8.45
CA VAL A 106 6.59 2.46 -7.24
C VAL A 106 7.95 2.52 -6.56
N GLU A 107 8.66 1.41 -6.47
CA GLU A 107 10.01 1.31 -5.90
C GLU A 107 11.01 2.28 -6.57
N LYS A 108 10.83 2.58 -7.84
CA LYS A 108 11.71 3.52 -8.58
C LYS A 108 11.65 4.95 -8.05
N ASN A 109 10.63 5.30 -7.27
CA ASN A 109 10.55 6.60 -6.61
C ASN A 109 11.44 6.69 -5.36
N LEU A 110 11.84 5.55 -4.80
CA LEU A 110 12.70 5.50 -3.62
C LEU A 110 14.14 5.85 -3.98
N ASP A 111 14.75 6.73 -3.17
CA ASP A 111 16.20 6.93 -3.22
C ASP A 111 16.92 5.62 -2.83
N ARG A 112 18.06 5.36 -3.46
CA ARG A 112 18.85 4.14 -3.23
C ARG A 112 19.40 4.00 -1.83
N SER A 113 19.46 5.09 -1.07
CA SER A 113 19.87 5.08 0.33
C SER A 113 18.88 4.38 1.25
N ASN A 114 17.62 4.21 0.80
CA ASN A 114 16.60 3.54 1.58
C ASN A 114 16.71 2.01 1.47
N ILE A 115 16.29 1.33 2.51
CA ILE A 115 16.22 -0.13 2.54
C ILE A 115 14.75 -0.53 2.43
N LEU A 116 14.38 -1.17 1.31
CA LEU A 116 13.04 -1.74 1.15
C LEU A 116 12.95 -3.07 1.90
N ARG A 117 12.18 -3.11 2.99
CA ARG A 117 12.01 -4.28 3.85
C ARG A 117 10.96 -5.25 3.33
N GLY A 118 10.01 -4.76 2.57
CA GLY A 118 8.97 -5.58 1.97
C GLY A 118 7.93 -4.75 1.28
N SER A 119 7.02 -5.43 0.59
CA SER A 119 5.91 -4.81 -0.11
C SER A 119 4.71 -5.74 -0.17
N TYR A 120 3.51 -5.15 -0.26
CA TYR A 120 2.27 -5.89 -0.36
C TYR A 120 1.22 -5.11 -1.15
N MET A 121 0.44 -5.82 -1.94
CA MET A 121 -0.76 -5.26 -2.59
C MET A 121 -1.94 -6.21 -2.52
N CYS A 122 -3.12 -5.65 -2.47
CA CYS A 122 -4.37 -6.38 -2.63
C CYS A 122 -5.35 -5.61 -3.50
N GLN A 123 -6.43 -6.29 -3.88
CA GLN A 123 -7.55 -5.67 -4.57
C GLN A 123 -8.35 -4.78 -3.62
N GLY A 124 -8.94 -3.72 -4.14
CA GLY A 124 -9.84 -2.83 -3.42
C GLY A 124 -11.05 -2.42 -4.26
N LYS A 125 -12.16 -2.13 -3.60
CA LYS A 125 -13.39 -1.69 -4.27
C LYS A 125 -13.18 -0.38 -5.03
N MET A 126 -13.80 -0.28 -6.18
CA MET A 126 -13.85 0.95 -6.98
C MET A 126 -15.13 1.75 -6.70
N PRO A 127 -15.14 3.08 -6.95
CA PRO A 127 -16.35 3.88 -6.85
C PRO A 127 -17.45 3.41 -7.82
N ASN A 128 -18.70 3.49 -7.42
CA ASN A 128 -19.83 3.11 -8.28
C ASN A 128 -19.87 3.84 -9.62
N SER A 129 -19.35 5.06 -9.70
CA SER A 129 -19.21 5.81 -10.93
C SER A 129 -18.40 5.07 -12.01
N VAL A 130 -17.46 4.21 -11.60
CA VAL A 130 -16.70 3.35 -12.53
C VAL A 130 -17.64 2.31 -13.16
N ARG A 131 -18.50 1.66 -12.38
CA ARG A 131 -19.45 0.67 -12.88
C ARG A 131 -20.46 1.31 -13.83
N GLU A 132 -20.99 2.48 -13.47
CA GLU A 132 -21.89 3.24 -14.31
C GLU A 132 -21.26 3.57 -15.66
N ARG A 133 -19.99 3.98 -15.66
CA ARG A 133 -19.23 4.23 -16.89
C ARG A 133 -19.09 2.95 -17.72
N TYR A 134 -18.77 1.80 -17.11
CA TYR A 134 -18.67 0.52 -17.80
C TYR A 134 -20.03 0.11 -18.43
N MET A 135 -21.12 0.30 -17.71
CA MET A 135 -22.47 0.02 -18.25
C MET A 135 -22.81 0.90 -19.43
N LYS A 136 -22.45 2.18 -19.41
CA LYS A 136 -22.62 3.09 -20.57
C LYS A 136 -21.78 2.62 -21.76
N MET A 137 -20.54 2.19 -21.50
CA MET A 137 -19.66 1.67 -22.55
C MET A 137 -20.22 0.37 -23.16
N LYS A 138 -20.79 -0.51 -22.33
CA LYS A 138 -21.43 -1.76 -22.77
C LYS A 138 -22.64 -1.49 -23.68
N ASN A 139 -23.43 -0.48 -23.35
CA ASN A 139 -24.64 -0.08 -24.07
C ASN A 139 -24.36 0.85 -25.25
N SER A 140 -23.10 1.20 -25.50
CA SER A 140 -22.68 2.03 -26.64
C SER A 140 -22.80 1.26 -27.96
N PRO A 141 -23.11 1.96 -29.08
CA PRO A 141 -23.11 1.34 -30.41
C PRO A 141 -21.72 0.85 -30.85
N LEU A 142 -20.64 1.36 -30.27
CA LEU A 142 -19.28 0.90 -30.52
C LEU A 142 -18.85 -0.10 -29.42
N PRO A 143 -18.65 -1.38 -29.76
CA PRO A 143 -18.28 -2.39 -28.77
C PRO A 143 -16.91 -2.07 -28.16
N VAL A 144 -16.83 -2.08 -26.84
CA VAL A 144 -15.57 -1.97 -26.11
C VAL A 144 -15.06 -3.38 -25.82
N PRO A 145 -13.84 -3.74 -26.27
CA PRO A 145 -13.28 -5.05 -25.97
C PRO A 145 -13.19 -5.28 -24.46
N ASN A 146 -13.52 -6.50 -24.03
CA ASN A 146 -13.40 -6.94 -22.62
C ASN A 146 -14.30 -6.21 -21.61
N ILE A 147 -15.32 -5.47 -22.05
CA ILE A 147 -16.19 -4.72 -21.13
C ILE A 147 -16.88 -5.62 -20.10
N ASP A 148 -17.29 -6.82 -20.48
CA ASP A 148 -17.92 -7.78 -19.55
C ASP A 148 -16.94 -8.26 -18.50
N ALA A 149 -15.69 -8.50 -18.88
CA ALA A 149 -14.63 -8.86 -17.94
C ALA A 149 -14.30 -7.71 -16.95
N MET A 150 -14.36 -6.47 -17.43
CA MET A 150 -14.18 -5.28 -16.58
C MET A 150 -15.31 -5.12 -15.55
N ILE A 151 -16.55 -5.37 -15.95
CA ILE A 151 -17.72 -5.33 -15.06
C ILE A 151 -17.61 -6.46 -14.02
N GLU A 152 -17.28 -7.67 -14.46
CA GLU A 152 -17.09 -8.82 -13.57
C GLU A 152 -15.96 -8.55 -12.55
N ASN A 153 -14.85 -7.96 -12.97
CA ASN A 153 -13.78 -7.56 -12.06
C ASN A 153 -14.27 -6.52 -11.05
N PHE A 154 -15.06 -5.52 -11.48
CA PHE A 154 -15.67 -4.54 -10.59
C PHE A 154 -16.51 -5.23 -9.51
N ASP A 155 -17.38 -6.14 -9.92
CA ASP A 155 -18.30 -6.85 -9.00
C ASP A 155 -17.52 -7.71 -8.00
N ARG A 156 -16.42 -8.35 -8.41
CA ARG A 156 -15.52 -9.05 -7.49
C ARG A 156 -14.80 -8.12 -6.51
N ALA A 157 -14.40 -6.95 -6.97
CA ALA A 157 -13.68 -5.98 -6.16
C ALA A 157 -14.51 -5.37 -5.02
N VAL A 158 -15.83 -5.41 -5.11
CA VAL A 158 -16.75 -4.77 -4.13
C VAL A 158 -16.50 -5.25 -2.70
N SER A 159 -16.15 -6.51 -2.51
CA SER A 159 -15.88 -7.11 -1.18
C SER A 159 -14.45 -6.97 -0.70
N HIS A 160 -13.58 -6.31 -1.48
CA HIS A 160 -12.16 -6.15 -1.14
C HIS A 160 -11.82 -4.72 -0.70
N PRO A 161 -10.86 -4.53 0.22
CA PRO A 161 -10.14 -5.57 0.96
C PRO A 161 -11.06 -6.34 1.92
N ASP A 162 -10.83 -7.63 2.07
CA ASP A 162 -11.47 -8.49 3.05
C ASP A 162 -10.47 -8.90 4.16
N GLU A 163 -10.88 -9.73 5.11
CA GLU A 163 -10.03 -10.19 6.20
C GLU A 163 -8.78 -10.94 5.71
N GLN A 164 -8.89 -11.69 4.61
CA GLN A 164 -7.76 -12.40 4.01
C GLN A 164 -6.75 -11.44 3.38
N ASP A 165 -7.22 -10.32 2.84
CA ASP A 165 -6.35 -9.26 2.31
C ASP A 165 -5.61 -8.52 3.43
N LEU A 166 -6.23 -8.37 4.60
CA LEU A 166 -5.64 -7.67 5.75
C LEU A 166 -4.63 -8.54 6.51
N GLU A 167 -4.79 -9.86 6.51
CA GLU A 167 -3.92 -10.77 7.24
C GLU A 167 -2.42 -10.60 6.93
N PRO A 168 -1.97 -10.52 5.66
CA PRO A 168 -0.54 -10.35 5.37
C PRO A 168 0.08 -9.09 5.95
N VAL A 169 -0.66 -7.98 6.04
CA VAL A 169 -0.13 -6.73 6.62
C VAL A 169 -0.07 -6.76 8.15
N SER A 170 -0.85 -7.62 8.80
CA SER A 170 -0.79 -7.80 10.25
C SER A 170 0.55 -8.38 10.74
N TYR A 171 1.34 -8.94 9.84
CA TYR A 171 2.68 -9.49 10.12
C TYR A 171 3.83 -8.61 9.62
N THR A 172 3.56 -7.42 9.10
CA THR A 172 4.60 -6.56 8.49
C THR A 172 5.70 -6.16 9.46
N HIS A 173 5.36 -5.89 10.72
CA HIS A 173 6.34 -5.54 11.75
C HIS A 173 7.30 -6.69 12.07
N LEU A 174 6.84 -7.93 12.00
CA LEU A 174 7.69 -9.11 12.20
C LEU A 174 8.67 -9.28 11.04
N ARG A 175 8.19 -9.12 9.80
CA ARG A 175 9.02 -9.24 8.60
C ARG A 175 10.12 -8.17 8.50
N ALA A 176 9.83 -6.96 8.95
CA ALA A 176 10.83 -5.89 8.98
C ALA A 176 12.03 -6.23 9.90
N HIS A 177 11.83 -7.11 10.88
CA HIS A 177 12.85 -7.49 11.85
C HIS A 177 13.48 -8.87 11.61
N GLU A 178 12.82 -9.77 10.87
CA GLU A 178 13.34 -11.13 10.60
C GLU A 178 14.59 -11.15 9.70
N THR A 179 14.79 -10.12 8.87
CA THR A 179 15.95 -10.03 7.98
C THR A 179 17.26 -9.66 8.67
N GLU A 180 17.23 -9.24 9.92
CA GLU A 180 18.44 -8.95 10.71
C GLU A 180 19.01 -10.19 11.46
N LEU A 181 18.30 -11.32 11.44
CA LEU A 181 18.69 -12.55 12.13
C LEU A 181 19.37 -13.59 11.23
N HIS A 182 19.59 -13.27 9.98
CA HIS A 182 20.31 -14.07 9.00
C HIS A 182 21.36 -13.23 8.30
#